data_ca9c59239423ec2c5b2f0bfd20893e78
#
_entry.id   ca9c59239423ec2c5b2f0bfd20893e78
#
_cell.length_a   1.000
_cell.length_b   1.000
_cell.length_c   1.000
_cell.angle_alpha   90.00
_cell.angle_beta   90.00
_cell.angle_gamma   90.00
#
_symmetry.space_group_name_H-M   'P 1'
#
loop_
_entity.id
_entity.type
_entity.pdbx_description
1 polymer ?
#
loop_
_entity_poly.entity_id
_entity_poly.type
_entity_poly.pdbx_seq_one_letter_code
_entity_poly.pdbx_strand_id
1 'polypeptide(L)'
;MRVSPNRRRRWNNILILSVIAFIAVLNLPTVIKSYLLPDPASQFPSLLRTDATLQALHFPAFSLEKSREEWQSEPELSVDGQELVQRWHALTGTEVDEATYRALQPTLPNAQTIEVWYADREEPQRITFYQTPQFWLLKNWQDRWIAVSAEASYLFPAPL
;
A
#
# COMPACT_ATOMS: atom_id res chain seq x y z
N MET A 1 -22.60 -19.31 59.99
CA MET A 1 -22.52 -17.84 59.80
C MET A 1 -23.33 -17.41 58.58
N ARG A 2 -24.40 -16.66 58.77
CA ARG A 2 -25.20 -16.12 57.68
C ARG A 2 -24.57 -14.80 57.20
N VAL A 3 -23.98 -14.79 56.02
CA VAL A 3 -23.43 -13.58 55.40
C VAL A 3 -24.60 -12.69 55.02
N SER A 4 -24.56 -11.41 55.43
CA SER A 4 -25.64 -10.45 55.19
C SER A 4 -25.85 -10.21 53.68
N PRO A 5 -27.07 -10.02 53.18
CA PRO A 5 -27.39 -9.87 51.75
C PRO A 5 -26.64 -8.71 51.10
N ASN A 6 -26.33 -7.66 51.82
CA ASN A 6 -25.57 -6.52 51.33
C ASN A 6 -24.10 -6.85 51.05
N ARG A 7 -23.51 -7.78 51.80
CA ARG A 7 -22.14 -8.22 51.63
C ARG A 7 -22.00 -9.11 50.40
N ARG A 8 -23.01 -9.93 50.09
CA ARG A 8 -23.08 -10.77 48.88
C ARG A 8 -23.18 -9.91 47.61
N ARG A 9 -23.98 -8.85 47.62
CA ARG A 9 -24.11 -7.94 46.47
C ARG A 9 -22.81 -7.19 46.21
N ARG A 10 -22.08 -6.76 47.23
CA ARG A 10 -20.78 -6.10 47.09
C ARG A 10 -19.73 -7.04 46.51
N TRP A 11 -19.68 -8.27 47.01
CA TRP A 11 -18.77 -9.27 46.48
C TRP A 11 -19.07 -9.66 45.05
N ASN A 12 -20.33 -9.81 44.63
CA ASN A 12 -20.72 -10.05 43.26
C ASN A 12 -20.31 -8.90 42.33
N ASN A 13 -20.53 -7.66 42.75
CA ASN A 13 -20.15 -6.50 41.96
C ASN A 13 -18.63 -6.38 41.83
N ILE A 14 -17.88 -6.66 42.90
CA ILE A 14 -16.41 -6.66 42.82
C ILE A 14 -15.92 -7.78 41.91
N LEU A 15 -16.52 -8.97 41.96
CA LEU A 15 -16.16 -10.09 41.11
C LEU A 15 -16.44 -9.79 39.61
N ILE A 16 -17.59 -9.21 39.29
CA ILE A 16 -17.97 -8.82 37.96
C ILE A 16 -17.01 -7.74 37.44
N LEU A 17 -16.70 -6.69 38.23
CA LEU A 17 -15.75 -5.65 37.88
C LEU A 17 -14.34 -6.21 37.68
N SER A 18 -13.93 -7.19 38.52
CA SER A 18 -12.62 -7.85 38.36
C SER A 18 -12.51 -8.62 37.06
N VAL A 19 -13.59 -9.33 36.68
CA VAL A 19 -13.63 -10.07 35.40
C VAL A 19 -13.59 -9.10 34.22
N ILE A 20 -14.34 -8.01 34.26
CA ILE A 20 -14.34 -6.99 33.21
C ILE A 20 -12.94 -6.36 33.10
N ALA A 21 -12.32 -5.99 34.21
CA ALA A 21 -10.97 -5.43 34.25
C ALA A 21 -9.93 -6.42 33.70
N PHE A 22 -10.05 -7.69 34.05
CA PHE A 22 -9.17 -8.75 33.56
C PHE A 22 -9.29 -8.94 32.03
N ILE A 23 -10.51 -8.96 31.50
CA ILE A 23 -10.76 -9.04 30.05
C ILE A 23 -10.20 -7.78 29.35
N ALA A 24 -10.38 -6.61 29.93
CA ALA A 24 -9.81 -5.37 29.40
C ALA A 24 -8.28 -5.41 29.36
N VAL A 25 -7.63 -5.91 30.40
CA VAL A 25 -6.16 -6.06 30.44
C VAL A 25 -5.67 -7.09 29.41
N LEU A 26 -6.37 -8.21 29.24
CA LEU A 26 -6.02 -9.21 28.22
C LEU A 26 -6.14 -8.68 26.79
N ASN A 27 -7.08 -7.79 26.53
CA ASN A 27 -7.28 -7.17 25.23
C ASN A 27 -6.46 -5.88 25.04
N LEU A 28 -5.82 -5.39 26.09
CA LEU A 28 -5.00 -4.17 26.03
C LEU A 28 -3.91 -4.23 24.93
N PRO A 29 -3.16 -5.33 24.77
CA PRO A 29 -2.16 -5.42 23.69
C PRO A 29 -2.78 -5.28 22.29
N THR A 30 -3.97 -5.85 22.08
CA THR A 30 -4.68 -5.76 20.80
C THR A 30 -5.18 -4.35 20.54
N VAL A 31 -5.72 -3.68 21.56
CA VAL A 31 -6.17 -2.28 21.48
C VAL A 31 -4.99 -1.34 21.25
N ILE A 32 -3.89 -1.53 21.98
CA ILE A 32 -2.66 -0.74 21.78
C ILE A 32 -2.13 -0.94 20.35
N LYS A 33 -2.14 -2.16 19.85
CA LYS A 33 -1.66 -2.49 18.52
C LYS A 33 -2.52 -1.88 17.41
N SER A 34 -3.84 -1.80 17.61
CA SER A 34 -4.75 -1.25 16.60
C SER A 34 -4.88 0.28 16.63
N TYR A 35 -4.63 0.93 17.77
CA TYR A 35 -4.83 2.38 17.92
C TYR A 35 -3.54 3.18 18.07
N LEU A 36 -2.47 2.60 18.58
CA LEU A 36 -1.24 3.31 18.93
C LEU A 36 -0.03 2.94 18.06
N LEU A 37 -0.05 1.74 17.47
CA LEU A 37 0.97 1.39 16.48
C LEU A 37 0.39 1.66 15.09
N PRO A 38 1.05 2.51 14.26
CA PRO A 38 0.68 2.63 12.87
C PRO A 38 0.75 1.24 12.24
N ASP A 39 -0.26 0.89 11.48
CA ASP A 39 -0.32 -0.36 10.75
C ASP A 39 0.99 -0.53 9.97
N PRO A 40 1.70 -1.67 10.08
CA PRO A 40 2.92 -1.89 9.30
C PRO A 40 2.68 -1.71 7.80
N ALA A 41 1.46 -1.92 7.32
CA ALA A 41 1.05 -1.57 5.97
C ALA A 41 1.04 -0.05 5.70
N SER A 42 0.93 0.80 6.73
CA SER A 42 0.99 2.26 6.58
C SER A 42 2.42 2.80 6.52
N GLN A 43 3.42 2.02 6.93
CA GLN A 43 4.83 2.40 6.81
C GLN A 43 5.35 2.27 5.37
N PHE A 44 4.72 1.40 4.59
CA PHE A 44 5.08 1.16 3.19
C PHE A 44 3.83 1.27 2.31
N PRO A 45 3.41 2.48 1.97
CA PRO A 45 2.24 2.69 1.13
C PRO A 45 2.42 2.03 -0.23
N SER A 46 1.34 1.44 -0.74
CA SER A 46 1.30 0.84 -2.07
C SER A 46 1.26 1.90 -3.16
N LEU A 47 1.85 1.60 -4.31
CA LEU A 47 1.80 2.46 -5.48
C LEU A 47 0.39 2.50 -6.09
N LEU A 48 -0.22 1.33 -6.24
CA LEU A 48 -1.53 1.15 -6.85
C LEU A 48 -2.60 0.86 -5.80
N ARG A 49 -3.85 1.05 -6.19
CA ARG A 49 -5.00 0.65 -5.37
C ARG A 49 -5.07 -0.87 -5.27
N THR A 50 -5.12 -1.38 -4.05
CA THR A 50 -5.23 -2.82 -3.77
C THR A 50 -6.68 -3.32 -3.77
N ASP A 51 -7.65 -2.42 -3.67
CA ASP A 51 -9.09 -2.68 -3.62
C ASP A 51 -9.77 -2.66 -5.00
N ALA A 52 -9.04 -2.30 -6.05
CA ALA A 52 -9.56 -2.16 -7.40
C ALA A 52 -8.95 -3.16 -8.39
N THR A 53 -9.75 -3.58 -9.36
CA THR A 53 -9.29 -4.47 -10.43
C THR A 53 -8.60 -3.68 -11.52
N LEU A 54 -7.36 -4.03 -11.83
CA LEU A 54 -6.60 -3.46 -12.94
C LEU A 54 -7.11 -3.98 -14.28
N GLN A 55 -7.15 -3.12 -15.28
CA GLN A 55 -7.48 -3.45 -16.66
C GLN A 55 -6.33 -3.18 -17.64
N ALA A 56 -5.60 -2.08 -17.44
CA ALA A 56 -4.47 -1.74 -18.27
C ALA A 56 -3.45 -0.89 -17.52
N LEU A 57 -2.20 -0.98 -17.94
CA LEU A 57 -1.07 -0.16 -17.49
C LEU A 57 -0.35 0.34 -18.74
N HIS A 58 -0.35 1.64 -18.95
CA HIS A 58 0.33 2.27 -20.08
C HIS A 58 1.59 3.00 -19.61
N PHE A 59 2.72 2.50 -20.04
CA PHE A 59 4.04 3.07 -19.76
C PHE A 59 4.56 3.85 -20.98
N PRO A 60 5.55 4.70 -20.85
CA PRO A 60 6.11 5.43 -21.99
C PRO A 60 6.68 4.53 -23.09
N ALA A 61 7.19 3.35 -22.74
CA ALA A 61 7.87 2.44 -23.68
C ALA A 61 7.04 1.21 -24.09
N PHE A 62 6.03 0.84 -23.31
CA PHE A 62 5.19 -0.34 -23.56
C PHE A 62 3.84 -0.19 -22.87
N SER A 63 2.90 -1.04 -23.23
CA SER A 63 1.62 -1.16 -22.55
C SER A 63 1.35 -2.59 -22.11
N LEU A 64 0.56 -2.72 -21.04
CA LEU A 64 0.04 -3.98 -20.54
C LEU A 64 -1.48 -3.87 -20.53
N GLU A 65 -2.15 -4.74 -21.23
CA GLU A 65 -3.61 -4.75 -21.33
C GLU A 65 -4.15 -6.13 -20.98
N LYS A 66 -5.24 -6.15 -20.22
CA LYS A 66 -5.95 -7.38 -19.90
C LYS A 66 -6.93 -7.71 -21.02
N SER A 67 -6.66 -8.78 -21.74
CA SER A 67 -7.54 -9.33 -22.75
C SER A 67 -8.16 -10.63 -22.23
N ARG A 68 -9.48 -10.60 -21.98
CA ARG A 68 -10.20 -11.72 -21.36
C ARG A 68 -9.68 -12.03 -19.95
N GLU A 69 -8.84 -13.02 -19.78
CA GLU A 69 -8.23 -13.39 -18.48
C GLU A 69 -6.70 -13.31 -18.50
N GLU A 70 -6.11 -12.93 -19.62
CA GLU A 70 -4.66 -12.89 -19.82
C GLU A 70 -4.15 -11.46 -19.98
N TRP A 71 -2.96 -11.20 -19.43
CA TRP A 71 -2.27 -9.94 -19.62
C TRP A 71 -1.32 -10.03 -20.82
N GLN A 72 -1.47 -9.07 -21.72
CA GLN A 72 -0.64 -8.97 -22.93
C GLN A 72 0.18 -7.70 -22.89
N SER A 73 1.40 -7.75 -23.37
CA SER A 73 2.29 -6.59 -23.51
C SER A 73 2.45 -6.20 -24.97
N GLU A 74 2.53 -4.91 -25.21
CA GLU A 74 2.84 -4.37 -26.54
C GLU A 74 3.90 -3.26 -26.42
N PRO A 75 5.10 -3.42 -27.02
CA PRO A 75 5.58 -4.64 -27.68
C PRO A 75 5.74 -5.83 -26.73
N GLU A 76 5.93 -7.02 -27.28
CA GLU A 76 6.18 -8.23 -26.51
C GLU A 76 7.48 -8.08 -25.69
N LEU A 77 7.40 -8.39 -24.40
CA LEU A 77 8.48 -8.18 -23.45
C LEU A 77 9.16 -9.50 -23.09
N SER A 78 10.40 -9.41 -22.60
CA SER A 78 11.17 -10.56 -22.11
C SER A 78 10.59 -11.18 -20.82
N VAL A 79 9.59 -10.55 -20.22
CA VAL A 79 8.87 -11.02 -19.02
C VAL A 79 7.40 -11.16 -19.35
N ASP A 80 6.78 -12.19 -18.82
CA ASP A 80 5.35 -12.44 -18.97
C ASP A 80 4.51 -11.26 -18.44
N GLY A 81 3.47 -10.88 -19.18
CA GLY A 81 2.62 -9.74 -18.82
C GLY A 81 1.94 -9.90 -17.46
N GLN A 82 1.49 -11.11 -17.12
CA GLN A 82 0.88 -11.41 -15.82
C GLN A 82 1.88 -11.21 -14.66
N GLU A 83 3.11 -11.69 -14.84
CA GLU A 83 4.16 -11.51 -13.85
C GLU A 83 4.51 -10.03 -13.66
N LEU A 84 4.64 -9.28 -14.74
CA LEU A 84 4.97 -7.86 -14.68
C LEU A 84 3.88 -7.05 -13.99
N VAL A 85 2.61 -7.34 -14.26
CA VAL A 85 1.48 -6.71 -13.56
C VAL A 85 1.51 -7.00 -12.06
N GLN A 86 1.83 -8.23 -11.68
CA GLN A 86 1.96 -8.59 -10.26
C GLN A 86 3.10 -7.82 -9.58
N ARG A 87 4.24 -7.62 -10.25
CA ARG A 87 5.35 -6.80 -9.73
C ARG A 87 4.90 -5.37 -9.45
N TRP A 88 4.19 -4.75 -10.38
CA TRP A 88 3.66 -3.39 -10.22
C TRP A 88 2.56 -3.30 -9.17
N HIS A 89 1.67 -4.27 -9.11
CA HIS A 89 0.58 -4.31 -8.13
C HIS A 89 1.08 -4.50 -6.70
N ALA A 90 2.13 -5.27 -6.51
CA ALA A 90 2.76 -5.52 -5.22
C ALA A 90 3.75 -4.40 -4.80
N LEU A 91 3.97 -3.39 -5.65
CA LEU A 91 4.96 -2.37 -5.40
C LEU A 91 4.57 -1.48 -4.22
N THR A 92 5.44 -1.44 -3.24
CA THR A 92 5.35 -0.58 -2.07
C THR A 92 6.63 0.24 -1.94
N GLY A 93 6.57 1.36 -1.27
CA GLY A 93 7.74 2.21 -1.08
C GLY A 93 7.73 2.95 0.24
N THR A 94 8.81 3.62 0.54
CA THR A 94 8.93 4.50 1.69
C THR A 94 8.31 5.85 1.37
N GLU A 95 7.40 6.33 2.21
CA GLU A 95 6.79 7.65 2.03
C GLU A 95 7.85 8.75 2.13
N VAL A 96 7.83 9.66 1.19
CA VAL A 96 8.66 10.86 1.13
C VAL A 96 7.77 12.06 1.40
N ASP A 97 8.08 12.81 2.45
CA ASP A 97 7.32 14.01 2.78
C ASP A 97 7.54 15.15 1.76
N GLU A 98 6.65 16.11 1.77
CA GLU A 98 6.69 17.24 0.83
C GLU A 98 7.97 18.07 0.95
N ALA A 99 8.52 18.21 2.15
CA ALA A 99 9.76 18.95 2.37
C ALA A 99 10.96 18.23 1.72
N THR A 100 11.04 16.92 1.90
CA THR A 100 12.08 16.08 1.27
C THR A 100 11.93 16.07 -0.24
N TYR A 101 10.70 15.95 -0.76
CA TYR A 101 10.44 16.01 -2.20
C TYR A 101 10.92 17.35 -2.80
N ARG A 102 10.60 18.47 -2.16
CA ARG A 102 11.05 19.80 -2.62
C ARG A 102 12.57 19.94 -2.61
N ALA A 103 13.23 19.34 -1.62
CA ALA A 103 14.69 19.33 -1.56
C ALA A 103 15.32 18.50 -2.68
N LEU A 104 14.68 17.40 -3.08
CA LEU A 104 15.12 16.53 -4.18
C LEU A 104 14.80 17.10 -5.57
N GLN A 105 13.73 17.87 -5.69
CA GLN A 105 13.19 18.34 -6.98
C GLN A 105 14.23 18.95 -7.92
N PRO A 106 15.18 19.80 -7.50
CA PRO A 106 16.20 20.36 -8.38
C PRO A 106 17.15 19.32 -8.99
N THR A 107 17.28 18.16 -8.36
CA THR A 107 18.19 17.07 -8.78
C THR A 107 17.48 15.98 -9.58
N LEU A 108 16.15 16.03 -9.65
CA LEU A 108 15.35 15.01 -10.34
C LEU A 108 15.45 15.21 -11.87
N PRO A 109 15.50 14.08 -12.64
CA PRO A 109 15.43 14.13 -14.09
C PRO A 109 14.02 14.53 -14.56
N ASN A 110 13.76 14.45 -15.85
CA ASN A 110 12.43 14.72 -16.39
C ASN A 110 11.40 13.73 -15.85
N ALA A 111 10.26 14.25 -15.42
CA ALA A 111 9.13 13.46 -15.00
C ALA A 111 8.56 12.62 -16.15
N GLN A 112 8.19 11.39 -15.85
CA GLN A 112 7.46 10.51 -16.75
C GLN A 112 6.12 10.13 -16.13
N THR A 113 5.20 9.62 -16.93
CA THR A 113 3.85 9.29 -16.48
C THR A 113 3.49 7.88 -16.86
N ILE A 114 2.84 7.16 -15.93
CA ILE A 114 2.20 5.88 -16.17
C ILE A 114 0.70 6.11 -16.05
N GLU A 115 -0.08 5.59 -16.99
CA GLU A 115 -1.53 5.58 -16.91
C GLU A 115 -2.02 4.22 -16.44
N VAL A 116 -2.80 4.23 -15.36
CA VAL A 116 -3.34 3.02 -14.74
C VAL A 116 -4.85 3.02 -14.91
N TRP A 117 -5.35 2.01 -15.59
CA TRP A 117 -6.77 1.83 -15.84
C TRP A 117 -7.36 0.79 -14.90
N TYR A 118 -8.40 1.20 -14.16
CA TYR A 118 -9.17 0.34 -13.26
C TYR A 118 -10.56 0.06 -13.83
N ALA A 119 -11.11 -1.09 -13.49
CA ALA A 119 -12.44 -1.51 -13.96
C ALA A 119 -13.59 -0.61 -13.47
N ASP A 120 -13.40 0.04 -12.31
CA ASP A 120 -14.41 0.88 -11.64
C ASP A 120 -14.34 2.36 -12.03
N ARG A 121 -13.47 2.74 -12.97
CA ARG A 121 -13.27 4.14 -13.39
C ARG A 121 -13.22 4.27 -14.90
N GLU A 122 -13.78 5.38 -15.39
CA GLU A 122 -13.73 5.76 -16.81
C GLU A 122 -12.44 6.50 -17.17
N GLU A 123 -11.79 7.12 -16.18
CA GLU A 123 -10.54 7.86 -16.37
C GLU A 123 -9.36 7.12 -15.73
N PRO A 124 -8.18 7.15 -16.38
CA PRO A 124 -6.99 6.52 -15.81
C PRO A 124 -6.45 7.32 -14.63
N GLN A 125 -5.86 6.60 -13.69
CA GLN A 125 -5.00 7.19 -12.69
C GLN A 125 -3.65 7.49 -13.34
N ARG A 126 -3.17 8.72 -13.25
CA ARG A 126 -1.85 9.10 -13.74
C ARG A 126 -0.85 9.10 -12.61
N ILE A 127 0.19 8.29 -12.75
CA ILE A 127 1.31 8.20 -11.81
C ILE A 127 2.49 8.93 -12.41
N THR A 128 2.91 10.01 -11.76
CA THR A 128 4.16 10.70 -12.09
C THR A 128 5.32 9.97 -11.43
N PHE A 129 6.38 9.72 -12.18
CA PHE A 129 7.58 9.09 -11.64
C PHE A 129 8.86 9.71 -12.16
N TYR A 130 9.91 9.57 -11.34
CA TYR A 130 11.28 9.95 -11.64
C TYR A 130 12.18 8.75 -11.44
N GLN A 131 13.03 8.49 -12.40
CA GLN A 131 14.07 7.48 -12.28
C GLN A 131 15.38 8.17 -11.88
N THR A 132 15.87 7.86 -10.68
CA THR A 132 17.19 8.28 -10.23
C THR A 132 18.17 7.11 -10.30
N PRO A 133 19.50 7.34 -10.22
CA PRO A 133 20.47 6.24 -10.20
C PRO A 133 20.32 5.29 -9.01
N GLN A 134 19.71 5.73 -7.92
CA GLN A 134 19.66 5.01 -6.66
C GLN A 134 18.27 4.49 -6.30
N PHE A 135 17.22 5.17 -6.76
CA PHE A 135 15.83 4.85 -6.43
C PHE A 135 14.86 5.39 -7.48
N TRP A 136 13.63 4.91 -7.43
CA TRP A 136 12.50 5.46 -8.15
C TRP A 136 11.67 6.31 -7.21
N LEU A 137 11.28 7.50 -7.64
CA LEU A 137 10.34 8.34 -6.92
C LEU A 137 9.02 8.36 -7.68
N LEU A 138 7.96 7.86 -7.06
CA LEU A 138 6.66 7.72 -7.70
C LEU A 138 5.57 8.37 -6.85
N LYS A 139 4.62 9.00 -7.51
CA LYS A 139 3.42 9.52 -6.84
C LYS A 139 2.35 8.44 -6.84
N ASN A 140 1.97 7.97 -5.66
CA ASN A 140 1.04 6.86 -5.53
C ASN A 140 -0.43 7.28 -5.77
N TRP A 141 -1.35 6.32 -5.68
CA TRP A 141 -2.79 6.54 -5.87
C TRP A 141 -3.42 7.51 -4.87
N GLN A 142 -2.77 7.80 -3.74
CA GLN A 142 -3.19 8.77 -2.72
C GLN A 142 -2.52 10.15 -2.88
N ASP A 143 -1.88 10.40 -4.02
CA ASP A 143 -1.10 11.62 -4.27
C ASP A 143 0.08 11.83 -3.31
N ARG A 144 0.63 10.75 -2.77
CA ARG A 144 1.82 10.77 -1.91
C ARG A 144 3.05 10.31 -2.68
N TRP A 145 4.17 10.93 -2.38
CA TRP A 145 5.45 10.50 -2.94
C TRP A 145 5.99 9.30 -2.18
N ILE A 146 6.38 8.27 -2.92
CA ILE A 146 7.04 7.08 -2.39
C ILE A 146 8.35 6.83 -3.10
N ALA A 147 9.38 6.44 -2.35
CA ALA A 147 10.67 6.01 -2.87
C ALA A 147 10.71 4.49 -2.92
N VAL A 148 11.07 3.94 -4.07
CA VAL A 148 11.15 2.51 -4.32
C VAL A 148 12.55 2.18 -4.81
N SER A 149 13.19 1.18 -4.20
CA SER A 149 14.47 0.63 -4.64
C SER A 149 14.21 -0.65 -5.43
N ALA A 150 14.32 -0.56 -6.74
CA ALA A 150 14.19 -1.70 -7.64
C ALA A 150 15.11 -1.52 -8.84
N GLU A 151 15.60 -2.61 -9.40
CA GLU A 151 16.35 -2.57 -10.65
C GLU A 151 15.46 -2.13 -11.81
N ALA A 152 16.06 -1.39 -12.76
CA ALA A 152 15.33 -0.91 -13.93
C ALA A 152 14.73 -2.07 -14.74
N SER A 153 15.46 -3.15 -14.91
CA SER A 153 15.00 -4.36 -15.61
C SER A 153 13.85 -5.09 -14.91
N TYR A 154 13.71 -4.92 -13.59
CA TYR A 154 12.61 -5.50 -12.83
C TYR A 154 11.28 -4.82 -13.13
N LEU A 155 11.28 -3.50 -13.26
CA LEU A 155 10.09 -2.69 -13.51
C LEU A 155 9.87 -2.42 -15.02
N PHE A 156 10.95 -2.29 -15.77
CA PHE A 156 10.95 -1.99 -17.20
C PHE A 156 11.81 -3.04 -17.94
N PRO A 157 11.28 -4.25 -18.15
CA PRO A 157 11.98 -5.28 -18.89
C PRO A 157 12.18 -4.86 -20.35
N ALA A 158 13.22 -5.40 -20.96
CA ALA A 158 13.50 -5.16 -22.37
C ALA A 158 12.44 -5.81 -23.28
N PRO A 159 12.12 -5.23 -24.42
CA PRO A 159 11.33 -5.91 -25.46
C PRO A 159 12.09 -7.12 -26.01
N LEU A 160 11.35 -8.11 -26.49
CA LEU A 160 11.91 -9.29 -27.18
C LEU A 160 12.47 -8.94 -28.54
#